data_e96e4dcf7dd4db3a952cd20ab2d0cf58
#
_entry.id   e96e4dcf7dd4db3a952cd20ab2d0cf58
#
_cell.length_a   1.000
_cell.length_b   1.000
_cell.length_c   1.000
_cell.angle_alpha   90.00
_cell.angle_beta   90.00
_cell.angle_gamma   90.00
#
_symmetry.space_group_name_H-M   'P 1'
#
loop_
_entity.id
_entity.type
_entity.pdbx_description
1 polymer ?
#
loop_
_entity_poly.entity_id
_entity_poly.type
_entity_poly.pdbx_seq_one_letter_code
_entity_poly.pdbx_strand_id
1 'polypeptide(L)'
;MSSKEVASRRRPIRHLRWWIGGLLFLSTMINYIDRQTLNALGPYLKQQYRWSNSDFATVLIAFRIAYTIMQSVGGRLLDWLGTRRGLALSVSFYSLVAMLTATARGIWGFRIFRFLLGAGEAANWPGATKAVSEWFPAKERGWAVALFDSGSSVGGAIAPFLIVFLLNHFGSWRPAFVVAGSLGFLWLIAWLKLYRRPEEHPRLAPEELAYIQQGRSSDPGGNLPRAGWGKLLRYRQTWGIVLGRFLLDPYWFMVSEWFAIYLVSKGFRLEQSILGFWAPFLGADLGNFFGGALSSYWISRGWPVGKARRAVLLIFGPSMLILIAATYTSNYFLLILLFAYATFAYAACSTIFLTFPADVFHTRAVASVSGLGGTGAGIGTLLSTYLIGYVTDRYSFQPVIVAASVIPCLAVAIMALLVRARKQPDPEGLVLNF
;
A
#
# COMPACT_ATOMS: atom_id res chain seq x y z
N MET A 1 -44.53 5.87 -25.30
CA MET A 1 -43.56 6.18 -24.22
C MET A 1 -43.97 5.38 -22.99
N SER A 2 -43.18 4.37 -22.67
CA SER A 2 -43.51 3.34 -21.66
C SER A 2 -43.29 3.88 -20.25
N SER A 3 -44.22 3.64 -19.35
CA SER A 3 -44.26 4.02 -17.91
C SER A 3 -43.16 3.40 -17.05
N LYS A 4 -42.10 2.82 -17.64
CA LYS A 4 -40.92 2.27 -16.96
C LYS A 4 -39.71 3.24 -16.81
N GLU A 5 -39.79 4.45 -17.35
CA GLU A 5 -38.69 5.41 -17.37
C GLU A 5 -38.66 6.43 -16.20
N VAL A 6 -39.62 6.36 -15.31
CA VAL A 6 -39.65 7.21 -14.07
C VAL A 6 -39.21 6.41 -12.85
N ALA A 7 -38.18 5.56 -13.00
CA ALA A 7 -37.46 5.04 -11.81
C ALA A 7 -36.70 6.17 -11.19
N SER A 8 -37.17 6.62 -10.02
CA SER A 8 -36.64 7.72 -9.18
C SER A 8 -35.15 7.96 -9.37
N ARG A 9 -34.76 8.99 -10.11
CA ARG A 9 -33.39 9.49 -10.13
C ARG A 9 -33.08 9.98 -8.72
N ARG A 10 -32.44 9.12 -7.92
CA ARG A 10 -31.94 9.48 -6.60
C ARG A 10 -31.03 10.69 -6.79
N ARG A 11 -31.14 11.71 -5.94
CA ARG A 11 -30.32 12.92 -6.03
C ARG A 11 -28.84 12.55 -6.18
N PRO A 12 -28.12 13.13 -7.17
CA PRO A 12 -26.73 12.83 -7.39
C PRO A 12 -25.89 13.24 -6.15
N ILE A 13 -24.86 12.44 -5.85
CA ILE A 13 -23.89 12.76 -4.81
C ILE A 13 -22.78 13.56 -5.46
N ARG A 14 -22.52 14.75 -4.91
CA ARG A 14 -21.46 15.63 -5.41
C ARG A 14 -20.08 15.03 -5.10
N HIS A 15 -19.17 15.04 -6.09
CA HIS A 15 -17.81 14.50 -5.95
C HIS A 15 -17.76 13.06 -5.45
N LEU A 16 -18.61 12.20 -5.97
CA LEU A 16 -18.77 10.81 -5.52
C LEU A 16 -17.46 10.01 -5.57
N ARG A 17 -16.58 10.28 -6.54
CA ARG A 17 -15.27 9.64 -6.63
C ARG A 17 -14.43 9.81 -5.36
N TRP A 18 -14.50 10.97 -4.69
CA TRP A 18 -13.77 11.22 -3.44
C TRP A 18 -14.38 10.50 -2.24
N TRP A 19 -15.68 10.22 -2.24
CA TRP A 19 -16.30 9.32 -1.25
C TRP A 19 -15.78 7.88 -1.42
N ILE A 20 -15.61 7.44 -2.68
CA ILE A 20 -14.97 6.15 -2.94
C ILE A 20 -13.50 6.18 -2.48
N GLY A 21 -12.75 7.24 -2.75
CA GLY A 21 -11.40 7.45 -2.21
C GLY A 21 -11.35 7.37 -0.69
N GLY A 22 -12.31 8.00 0.00
CA GLY A 22 -12.46 7.92 1.46
C GLY A 22 -12.71 6.48 1.96
N LEU A 23 -13.52 5.69 1.24
CA LEU A 23 -13.71 4.27 1.57
C LEU A 23 -12.43 3.46 1.38
N LEU A 24 -11.61 3.76 0.36
CA LEU A 24 -10.31 3.10 0.16
C LEU A 24 -9.33 3.49 1.29
N PHE A 25 -9.29 4.75 1.69
CA PHE A 25 -8.55 5.21 2.87
C PHE A 25 -8.95 4.44 4.13
N LEU A 26 -10.26 4.34 4.41
CA LEU A 26 -10.77 3.62 5.57
C LEU A 26 -10.43 2.12 5.51
N SER A 27 -10.45 1.48 4.33
CA SER A 27 -10.06 0.07 4.21
C SER A 27 -8.60 -0.15 4.58
N THR A 28 -7.71 0.75 4.15
CA THR A 28 -6.29 0.69 4.48
C THR A 28 -6.04 0.99 5.96
N MET A 29 -6.76 1.95 6.52
CA MET A 29 -6.71 2.29 7.95
C MET A 29 -7.10 1.08 8.82
N ILE A 30 -8.22 0.42 8.52
CA ILE A 30 -8.70 -0.77 9.24
C ILE A 30 -7.68 -1.91 9.10
N ASN A 31 -7.18 -2.15 7.91
CA ASN A 31 -6.15 -3.15 7.64
C ASN A 31 -4.91 -2.95 8.54
N TYR A 32 -4.47 -1.70 8.73
CA TYR A 32 -3.35 -1.40 9.64
C TYR A 32 -3.72 -1.50 11.13
N ILE A 33 -4.94 -1.17 11.51
CA ILE A 33 -5.42 -1.41 12.89
C ILE A 33 -5.35 -2.92 13.21
N ASP A 34 -5.83 -3.79 12.31
CA ASP A 34 -5.77 -5.25 12.49
C ASP A 34 -4.33 -5.76 12.63
N ARG A 35 -3.41 -5.25 11.80
CA ARG A 35 -1.98 -5.61 11.88
C ARG A 35 -1.36 -5.19 13.20
N GLN A 36 -1.59 -3.95 13.60
CA GLN A 36 -1.00 -3.37 14.80
C GLN A 36 -1.61 -3.93 16.09
N THR A 37 -2.79 -4.54 16.05
CA THR A 37 -3.41 -5.15 17.21
C THR A 37 -2.49 -6.19 17.86
N LEU A 38 -1.90 -7.10 17.08
CA LEU A 38 -0.95 -8.07 17.64
C LEU A 38 0.34 -7.40 18.11
N ASN A 39 0.85 -6.42 17.37
CA ASN A 39 2.09 -5.74 17.73
C ASN A 39 1.96 -5.00 19.07
N ALA A 40 0.85 -4.26 19.26
CA ALA A 40 0.56 -3.55 20.49
C ALA A 40 0.36 -4.50 21.69
N LEU A 41 -0.27 -5.66 21.45
CA LEU A 41 -0.47 -6.69 22.47
C LEU A 41 0.75 -7.60 22.68
N GLY A 42 1.78 -7.48 21.85
CA GLY A 42 2.95 -8.36 21.85
C GLY A 42 3.58 -8.57 23.24
N PRO A 43 3.92 -7.49 23.99
CA PRO A 43 4.50 -7.62 25.34
C PRO A 43 3.58 -8.41 26.29
N TYR A 44 2.29 -8.09 26.28
CA TYR A 44 1.28 -8.76 27.12
C TYR A 44 1.12 -10.24 26.77
N LEU A 45 0.99 -10.59 25.49
CA LEU A 45 0.85 -11.96 25.04
C LEU A 45 2.10 -12.79 25.31
N LYS A 46 3.29 -12.23 25.12
CA LYS A 46 4.55 -12.88 25.46
C LYS A 46 4.63 -13.23 26.95
N GLN A 47 4.22 -12.33 27.80
CA GLN A 47 4.19 -12.56 29.26
C GLN A 47 3.13 -13.65 29.61
N GLN A 48 1.92 -13.52 29.08
CA GLN A 48 0.80 -14.42 29.39
C GLN A 48 1.06 -15.87 28.94
N TYR A 49 1.65 -16.05 27.75
CA TYR A 49 1.90 -17.37 27.16
C TYR A 49 3.35 -17.83 27.32
N ARG A 50 4.21 -17.08 28.00
CA ARG A 50 5.65 -17.34 28.18
C ARG A 50 6.39 -17.54 26.85
N TRP A 51 6.06 -16.73 25.83
CA TRP A 51 6.70 -16.82 24.53
C TRP A 51 8.06 -16.14 24.52
N SER A 52 9.02 -16.80 23.90
CA SER A 52 10.30 -16.20 23.54
C SER A 52 10.13 -15.14 22.44
N ASN A 53 11.18 -14.34 22.22
CA ASN A 53 11.20 -13.43 21.06
C ASN A 53 11.10 -14.20 19.73
N SER A 54 11.76 -15.37 19.65
CA SER A 54 11.69 -16.24 18.48
C SER A 54 10.28 -16.77 18.21
N ASP A 55 9.55 -17.15 19.27
CA ASP A 55 8.16 -17.60 19.14
C ASP A 55 7.28 -16.49 18.56
N PHE A 56 7.37 -15.29 19.11
CA PHE A 56 6.61 -14.14 18.61
C PHE A 56 6.99 -13.79 17.17
N ALA A 57 8.28 -13.84 16.84
CA ALA A 57 8.75 -13.61 15.47
C ALA A 57 8.13 -14.59 14.46
N THR A 58 7.96 -15.88 14.84
CA THR A 58 7.32 -16.85 13.93
C THR A 58 5.86 -16.54 13.64
N VAL A 59 5.14 -15.91 14.59
CA VAL A 59 3.76 -15.43 14.38
C VAL A 59 3.73 -14.27 13.37
N LEU A 60 4.70 -13.35 13.45
CA LEU A 60 4.83 -12.23 12.48
C LEU A 60 5.24 -12.73 11.10
N ILE A 61 6.18 -13.67 11.03
CA ILE A 61 6.65 -14.28 9.77
C ILE A 61 5.50 -15.02 9.05
N ALA A 62 4.64 -15.72 9.77
CA ALA A 62 3.49 -16.41 9.19
C ALA A 62 2.59 -15.44 8.38
N PHE A 63 2.32 -14.26 8.93
CA PHE A 63 1.60 -13.19 8.21
C PHE A 63 2.36 -12.74 6.96
N ARG A 64 3.64 -12.42 7.09
CA ARG A 64 4.45 -11.87 5.98
C ARG A 64 4.55 -12.82 4.79
N ILE A 65 4.75 -14.12 5.05
CA ILE A 65 4.81 -15.14 4.00
C ILE A 65 3.48 -15.20 3.24
N ALA A 66 2.36 -15.35 3.97
CA ALA A 66 1.05 -15.41 3.35
C ALA A 66 0.73 -14.14 2.56
N TYR A 67 0.97 -12.97 3.16
CA TYR A 67 0.74 -11.68 2.52
C TYR A 67 1.54 -11.50 1.22
N THR A 68 2.83 -11.87 1.23
CA THR A 68 3.71 -11.75 0.05
C THR A 68 3.22 -12.61 -1.11
N ILE A 69 2.89 -13.88 -0.84
CA ILE A 69 2.42 -14.81 -1.88
C ILE A 69 1.03 -14.40 -2.39
N MET A 70 0.14 -14.10 -1.46
CA MET A 70 -1.26 -13.86 -1.76
C MET A 70 -1.54 -12.51 -2.41
N GLN A 71 -0.59 -11.56 -2.46
CA GLN A 71 -0.76 -10.33 -3.24
C GLN A 71 -0.99 -10.61 -4.74
N SER A 72 -0.19 -11.48 -5.34
CA SER A 72 -0.38 -11.89 -6.74
C SER A 72 -1.71 -12.64 -6.95
N VAL A 73 -2.03 -13.56 -6.05
CA VAL A 73 -3.28 -14.33 -6.09
C VAL A 73 -4.49 -13.43 -5.91
N GLY A 74 -4.48 -12.56 -4.90
CA GLY A 74 -5.53 -11.59 -4.60
C GLY A 74 -5.74 -10.60 -5.75
N GLY A 75 -4.66 -10.10 -6.36
CA GLY A 75 -4.73 -9.24 -7.54
C GLY A 75 -5.44 -9.94 -8.71
N ARG A 76 -5.11 -11.21 -8.96
CA ARG A 76 -5.77 -12.01 -9.99
C ARG A 76 -7.25 -12.25 -9.68
N LEU A 77 -7.56 -12.57 -8.43
CA LEU A 77 -8.93 -12.78 -7.96
C LEU A 77 -9.77 -11.51 -8.14
N LEU A 78 -9.21 -10.34 -7.83
CA LEU A 78 -9.86 -9.04 -8.02
C LEU A 78 -10.16 -8.75 -9.49
N ASP A 79 -9.26 -9.08 -10.42
CA ASP A 79 -9.49 -8.92 -11.85
C ASP A 79 -10.55 -9.91 -12.36
N TRP A 80 -10.68 -11.07 -11.72
CA TRP A 80 -11.69 -12.07 -12.05
C TRP A 80 -13.07 -11.74 -11.48
N LEU A 81 -13.18 -11.42 -10.18
CA LEU A 81 -14.47 -11.13 -9.51
C LEU A 81 -14.98 -9.70 -9.75
N GLY A 82 -14.07 -8.78 -10.17
CA GLY A 82 -14.30 -7.34 -10.18
C GLY A 82 -14.09 -6.72 -8.80
N THR A 83 -13.82 -5.42 -8.79
CA THR A 83 -13.39 -4.66 -7.61
C THR A 83 -14.38 -4.74 -6.45
N ARG A 84 -15.69 -4.59 -6.75
CA ARG A 84 -16.74 -4.61 -5.72
C ARG A 84 -16.79 -5.90 -4.93
N ARG A 85 -16.87 -7.04 -5.63
CA ARG A 85 -16.99 -8.36 -5.02
C ARG A 85 -15.66 -8.83 -4.45
N GLY A 86 -14.56 -8.56 -5.15
CA GLY A 86 -13.23 -8.97 -4.72
C GLY A 86 -12.81 -8.33 -3.42
N LEU A 87 -12.95 -7.00 -3.26
CA LEU A 87 -12.67 -6.32 -2.00
C LEU A 87 -13.66 -6.71 -0.91
N ALA A 88 -14.96 -6.86 -1.23
CA ALA A 88 -15.93 -7.31 -0.24
C ALA A 88 -15.57 -8.70 0.32
N LEU A 89 -15.17 -9.64 -0.53
CA LEU A 89 -14.73 -10.98 -0.11
C LEU A 89 -13.46 -10.91 0.75
N SER A 90 -12.46 -10.15 0.32
CA SER A 90 -11.21 -9.95 1.05
C SER A 90 -11.47 -9.38 2.45
N VAL A 91 -12.22 -8.27 2.54
CA VAL A 91 -12.53 -7.63 3.82
C VAL A 91 -13.36 -8.53 4.72
N SER A 92 -14.38 -9.22 4.19
CA SER A 92 -15.17 -10.16 4.98
C SER A 92 -14.32 -11.29 5.56
N PHE A 93 -13.40 -11.82 4.74
CA PHE A 93 -12.54 -12.93 5.15
C PHE A 93 -11.54 -12.48 6.24
N TYR A 94 -10.77 -11.40 6.00
CA TYR A 94 -9.78 -11.00 6.99
C TYR A 94 -10.42 -10.46 8.28
N SER A 95 -11.56 -9.77 8.20
CA SER A 95 -12.30 -9.29 9.37
C SER A 95 -12.80 -10.45 10.24
N LEU A 96 -13.33 -11.51 9.62
CA LEU A 96 -13.70 -12.73 10.33
C LEU A 96 -12.48 -13.39 10.99
N VAL A 97 -11.37 -13.50 10.28
CA VAL A 97 -10.12 -14.07 10.81
C VAL A 97 -9.57 -13.23 11.96
N ALA A 98 -9.61 -11.88 11.84
CA ALA A 98 -9.23 -10.96 12.92
C ALA A 98 -10.05 -11.23 14.19
N MET A 99 -11.39 -11.31 14.07
CA MET A 99 -12.26 -11.64 15.20
C MET A 99 -11.99 -13.04 15.76
N LEU A 100 -11.80 -14.04 14.89
CA LEU A 100 -11.49 -15.42 15.32
C LEU A 100 -10.14 -15.52 16.03
N THR A 101 -9.21 -14.59 15.81
CA THR A 101 -7.96 -14.54 16.57
C THR A 101 -8.19 -14.41 18.07
N ALA A 102 -9.32 -13.83 18.50
CA ALA A 102 -9.72 -13.78 19.91
C ALA A 102 -9.92 -15.16 20.55
N THR A 103 -10.13 -16.21 19.75
CA THR A 103 -10.29 -17.61 20.22
C THR A 103 -8.98 -18.36 20.35
N ALA A 104 -7.86 -17.77 19.94
CA ALA A 104 -6.55 -18.41 19.98
C ALA A 104 -6.16 -18.78 21.43
N ARG A 105 -5.64 -20.02 21.62
CA ARG A 105 -5.27 -20.55 22.93
C ARG A 105 -3.78 -20.79 23.09
N GLY A 106 -2.98 -20.54 22.04
CA GLY A 106 -1.54 -20.76 22.07
C GLY A 106 -0.90 -20.39 20.75
N ILE A 107 0.41 -20.57 20.65
CA ILE A 107 1.22 -20.07 19.53
C ILE A 107 0.76 -20.56 18.16
N TRP A 108 0.32 -21.81 18.05
CA TRP A 108 -0.16 -22.37 16.79
C TRP A 108 -1.44 -21.68 16.30
N GLY A 109 -2.37 -21.37 17.23
CA GLY A 109 -3.58 -20.60 16.89
C GLY A 109 -3.23 -19.23 16.33
N PHE A 110 -2.31 -18.52 16.99
CA PHE A 110 -1.85 -17.20 16.50
C PHE A 110 -1.13 -17.30 15.17
N ARG A 111 -0.27 -18.31 14.94
CA ARG A 111 0.39 -18.53 13.64
C ARG A 111 -0.61 -18.77 12.52
N ILE A 112 -1.61 -19.64 12.75
CA ILE A 112 -2.65 -19.96 11.76
C ILE A 112 -3.48 -18.71 11.45
N PHE A 113 -4.02 -18.01 12.46
CA PHE A 113 -4.83 -16.83 12.23
C PHE A 113 -4.02 -15.69 11.59
N ARG A 114 -2.74 -15.52 11.92
CA ARG A 114 -1.86 -14.55 11.27
C ARG A 114 -1.58 -14.91 9.82
N PHE A 115 -1.38 -16.17 9.50
CA PHE A 115 -1.24 -16.61 8.11
C PHE A 115 -2.52 -16.32 7.32
N LEU A 116 -3.68 -16.69 7.85
CA LEU A 116 -4.97 -16.43 7.20
C LEU A 116 -5.26 -14.92 7.06
N LEU A 117 -4.94 -14.12 8.10
CA LEU A 117 -5.07 -12.67 8.05
C LEU A 117 -4.22 -12.09 6.92
N GLY A 118 -2.95 -12.48 6.85
CA GLY A 118 -2.04 -12.04 5.78
C GLY A 118 -2.56 -12.42 4.39
N ALA A 119 -3.12 -13.61 4.24
CA ALA A 119 -3.72 -14.06 2.99
C ALA A 119 -4.94 -13.20 2.60
N GLY A 120 -5.81 -12.86 3.55
CA GLY A 120 -6.99 -12.04 3.30
C GLY A 120 -6.66 -10.58 2.99
N GLU A 121 -5.75 -9.99 3.73
CA GLU A 121 -5.37 -8.58 3.60
C GLU A 121 -4.57 -8.28 2.32
N ALA A 122 -3.92 -9.27 1.75
CA ALA A 122 -3.04 -9.11 0.59
C ALA A 122 -3.73 -8.48 -0.64
N ALA A 123 -5.06 -8.61 -0.76
CA ALA A 123 -5.82 -8.04 -1.85
C ALA A 123 -6.11 -6.53 -1.70
N ASN A 124 -5.86 -5.91 -0.54
CA ASN A 124 -6.25 -4.54 -0.26
C ASN A 124 -5.58 -3.53 -1.22
N TRP A 125 -4.24 -3.52 -1.33
CA TRP A 125 -3.53 -2.61 -2.23
C TRP A 125 -3.84 -2.85 -3.72
N PRO A 126 -3.81 -4.08 -4.24
CA PRO A 126 -4.25 -4.36 -5.60
C PRO A 126 -5.69 -3.90 -5.88
N GLY A 127 -6.59 -4.10 -4.92
CA GLY A 127 -7.98 -3.69 -5.02
C GLY A 127 -8.17 -2.17 -5.00
N ALA A 128 -7.45 -1.48 -4.11
CA ALA A 128 -7.47 -0.02 -4.03
C ALA A 128 -6.91 0.60 -5.32
N THR A 129 -5.77 0.11 -5.82
CA THR A 129 -5.19 0.59 -7.09
C THR A 129 -6.14 0.38 -8.26
N LYS A 130 -6.84 -0.77 -8.31
CA LYS A 130 -7.86 -1.03 -9.32
C LYS A 130 -9.06 -0.09 -9.19
N ALA A 131 -9.58 0.12 -7.98
CA ALA A 131 -10.66 1.07 -7.73
C ALA A 131 -10.28 2.49 -8.17
N VAL A 132 -9.03 2.92 -7.90
CA VAL A 132 -8.51 4.20 -8.38
C VAL A 132 -8.49 4.26 -9.90
N SER A 133 -8.11 3.18 -10.60
CA SER A 133 -8.14 3.14 -12.06
C SER A 133 -9.56 3.23 -12.64
N GLU A 134 -10.55 2.75 -11.88
CA GLU A 134 -11.96 2.76 -12.28
C GLU A 134 -12.66 4.11 -12.00
N TRP A 135 -12.28 4.82 -10.92
CA TRP A 135 -13.00 6.01 -10.44
C TRP A 135 -12.28 7.34 -10.66
N PHE A 136 -10.99 7.32 -10.94
CA PHE A 136 -10.21 8.56 -11.03
C PHE A 136 -9.58 8.75 -12.42
N PRO A 137 -9.72 9.96 -13.02
CA PRO A 137 -8.98 10.31 -14.22
C PRO A 137 -7.49 10.36 -13.93
N ALA A 138 -6.63 10.14 -14.93
CA ALA A 138 -5.17 10.04 -14.77
C ALA A 138 -4.56 11.20 -13.97
N LYS A 139 -5.09 12.41 -14.14
CA LYS A 139 -4.62 13.60 -13.42
C LYS A 139 -4.88 13.61 -11.92
N GLU A 140 -5.85 12.82 -11.43
CA GLU A 140 -6.18 12.74 -9.99
C GLU A 140 -5.70 11.44 -9.33
N ARG A 141 -5.23 10.44 -10.11
CA ARG A 141 -4.82 9.14 -9.57
C ARG A 141 -3.71 9.25 -8.52
N GLY A 142 -2.74 10.16 -8.72
CA GLY A 142 -1.67 10.39 -7.74
C GLY A 142 -2.22 10.82 -6.38
N TRP A 143 -3.18 11.73 -6.35
CA TRP A 143 -3.88 12.15 -5.14
C TRP A 143 -4.69 11.02 -4.51
N ALA A 144 -5.41 10.25 -5.31
CA ALA A 144 -6.23 9.14 -4.83
C ALA A 144 -5.38 8.02 -4.22
N VAL A 145 -4.21 7.74 -4.82
CA VAL A 145 -3.23 6.78 -4.28
C VAL A 145 -2.65 7.28 -2.97
N ALA A 146 -2.21 8.54 -2.91
CA ALA A 146 -1.72 9.14 -1.68
C ALA A 146 -2.76 9.09 -0.55
N LEU A 147 -4.03 9.38 -0.87
CA LEU A 147 -5.12 9.33 0.10
C LEU A 147 -5.32 7.92 0.65
N PHE A 148 -5.44 6.88 -0.18
CA PHE A 148 -5.68 5.56 0.38
C PHE A 148 -4.45 5.00 1.10
N ASP A 149 -3.24 5.31 0.65
CA ASP A 149 -2.00 4.84 1.25
C ASP A 149 -1.76 5.48 2.63
N SER A 150 -2.12 6.77 2.82
CA SER A 150 -2.03 7.46 4.11
C SER A 150 -2.92 6.83 5.20
N GLY A 151 -3.94 6.05 4.82
CA GLY A 151 -4.71 5.25 5.76
C GLY A 151 -3.84 4.30 6.59
N SER A 152 -2.71 3.86 6.04
CA SER A 152 -1.75 3.00 6.75
C SER A 152 -1.09 3.70 7.94
N SER A 153 -0.64 4.94 7.76
CA SER A 153 -0.03 5.75 8.82
C SER A 153 -1.05 6.11 9.90
N VAL A 154 -2.24 6.54 9.47
CA VAL A 154 -3.32 6.89 10.41
C VAL A 154 -3.79 5.67 11.21
N GLY A 155 -3.99 4.53 10.55
CA GLY A 155 -4.36 3.27 11.21
C GLY A 155 -3.27 2.80 12.18
N GLY A 156 -2.00 2.87 11.76
CA GLY A 156 -0.86 2.56 12.61
C GLY A 156 -0.73 3.44 13.84
N ALA A 157 -1.03 4.73 13.70
CA ALA A 157 -0.99 5.70 14.81
C ALA A 157 -2.15 5.51 15.80
N ILE A 158 -3.36 5.24 15.31
CA ILE A 158 -4.56 5.10 16.15
C ILE A 158 -4.58 3.75 16.89
N ALA A 159 -4.11 2.68 16.25
CA ALA A 159 -4.22 1.32 16.77
C ALA A 159 -3.69 1.15 18.21
N PRO A 160 -2.47 1.58 18.59
CA PRO A 160 -1.97 1.40 19.94
C PRO A 160 -2.89 2.00 21.01
N PHE A 161 -3.42 3.20 20.76
CA PHE A 161 -4.33 3.87 21.71
C PHE A 161 -5.64 3.09 21.88
N LEU A 162 -6.25 2.66 20.78
CA LEU A 162 -7.47 1.85 20.79
C LEU A 162 -7.23 0.53 21.53
N ILE A 163 -6.13 -0.16 21.22
CA ILE A 163 -5.84 -1.49 21.78
C ILE A 163 -5.54 -1.40 23.28
N VAL A 164 -4.73 -0.44 23.72
CA VAL A 164 -4.43 -0.23 25.14
C VAL A 164 -5.69 0.18 25.91
N PHE A 165 -6.54 1.05 25.34
CA PHE A 165 -7.83 1.39 25.94
C PHE A 165 -8.71 0.14 26.16
N LEU A 166 -8.85 -0.71 25.13
CA LEU A 166 -9.65 -1.93 25.22
C LEU A 166 -9.05 -2.94 26.22
N LEU A 167 -7.73 -3.10 26.22
CA LEU A 167 -7.04 -3.99 27.17
C LEU A 167 -7.29 -3.53 28.63
N ASN A 168 -7.15 -2.24 28.92
CA ASN A 168 -7.34 -1.69 30.25
C ASN A 168 -8.81 -1.74 30.70
N HIS A 169 -9.74 -1.49 29.77
CA HIS A 169 -11.18 -1.47 30.08
C HIS A 169 -11.75 -2.86 30.36
N PHE A 170 -11.34 -3.87 29.56
CA PHE A 170 -11.88 -5.23 29.66
C PHE A 170 -10.97 -6.19 30.46
N GLY A 171 -9.76 -5.81 30.83
CA GLY A 171 -8.79 -6.68 31.50
C GLY A 171 -8.37 -7.89 30.65
N SER A 172 -8.68 -7.89 29.34
CA SER A 172 -8.42 -8.99 28.41
C SER A 172 -8.03 -8.46 27.04
N TRP A 173 -7.12 -9.18 26.38
CA TRP A 173 -6.70 -8.86 25.03
C TRP A 173 -7.71 -9.26 23.93
N ARG A 174 -8.64 -10.20 24.24
CA ARG A 174 -9.59 -10.74 23.26
C ARG A 174 -10.52 -9.68 22.64
N PRO A 175 -11.12 -8.76 23.40
CA PRO A 175 -11.97 -7.70 22.85
C PRO A 175 -11.26 -6.84 21.79
N ALA A 176 -9.94 -6.65 21.92
CA ALA A 176 -9.19 -5.88 20.94
C ALA A 176 -9.28 -6.48 19.53
N PHE A 177 -9.13 -7.79 19.38
CA PHE A 177 -9.29 -8.46 18.09
C PHE A 177 -10.74 -8.47 17.58
N VAL A 178 -11.71 -8.62 18.48
CA VAL A 178 -13.13 -8.57 18.11
C VAL A 178 -13.52 -7.19 17.60
N VAL A 179 -13.12 -6.14 18.30
CA VAL A 179 -13.42 -4.76 17.92
C VAL A 179 -12.71 -4.40 16.61
N ALA A 180 -11.41 -4.66 16.49
CA ALA A 180 -10.65 -4.38 15.28
C ALA A 180 -11.29 -5.07 14.06
N GLY A 181 -11.53 -6.39 14.11
CA GLY A 181 -12.17 -7.10 13.02
C GLY A 181 -13.61 -6.64 12.72
N SER A 182 -14.37 -6.18 13.73
CA SER A 182 -15.74 -5.66 13.51
C SER A 182 -15.76 -4.39 12.68
N LEU A 183 -14.73 -3.55 12.74
CA LEU A 183 -14.62 -2.34 11.91
C LEU A 183 -14.67 -2.66 10.41
N GLY A 184 -14.08 -3.79 10.00
CA GLY A 184 -14.16 -4.23 8.61
C GLY A 184 -15.58 -4.60 8.16
N PHE A 185 -16.41 -5.15 9.02
CA PHE A 185 -17.83 -5.41 8.68
C PHE A 185 -18.63 -4.10 8.58
N LEU A 186 -18.35 -3.10 9.42
CA LEU A 186 -18.96 -1.77 9.29
C LEU A 186 -18.57 -1.14 7.95
N TRP A 187 -17.30 -1.22 7.59
CA TRP A 187 -16.82 -0.77 6.29
C TRP A 187 -17.48 -1.53 5.14
N LEU A 188 -17.64 -2.85 5.26
CA LEU A 188 -18.27 -3.69 4.24
C LEU A 188 -19.69 -3.25 3.92
N ILE A 189 -20.48 -2.87 4.94
CA ILE A 189 -21.84 -2.35 4.75
C ILE A 189 -21.78 -1.06 3.92
N ALA A 190 -20.89 -0.13 4.25
CA ALA A 190 -20.71 1.12 3.51
C ALA A 190 -20.24 0.85 2.07
N TRP A 191 -19.27 -0.07 1.89
CA TRP A 191 -18.75 -0.46 0.59
C TRP A 191 -19.83 -1.06 -0.32
N LEU A 192 -20.59 -2.02 0.14
CA LEU A 192 -21.63 -2.67 -0.66
C LEU A 192 -22.79 -1.73 -1.02
N LYS A 193 -23.08 -0.72 -0.18
CA LYS A 193 -24.10 0.30 -0.46
C LYS A 193 -23.61 1.36 -1.45
N LEU A 194 -22.35 1.77 -1.34
CA LEU A 194 -21.83 2.94 -2.06
C LEU A 194 -21.04 2.56 -3.33
N TYR A 195 -20.23 1.48 -3.30
CA TYR A 195 -19.39 1.15 -4.44
C TYR A 195 -20.15 0.43 -5.54
N ARG A 196 -20.10 1.00 -6.74
CA ARG A 196 -20.50 0.38 -8.05
C ARG A 196 -19.49 0.86 -9.10
N ARG A 197 -19.55 0.30 -10.29
CA ARG A 197 -18.79 0.89 -11.39
C ARG A 197 -19.36 2.26 -11.75
N PRO A 198 -18.54 3.23 -12.19
CA PRO A 198 -19.03 4.57 -12.53
C PRO A 198 -20.19 4.55 -13.53
N GLU A 199 -20.11 3.68 -14.54
CA GLU A 199 -21.11 3.55 -15.61
C GLU A 199 -22.47 3.03 -15.11
N GLU A 200 -22.46 2.28 -14.01
CA GLU A 200 -23.64 1.63 -13.42
C GLU A 200 -24.17 2.37 -12.18
N HIS A 201 -23.53 3.50 -11.80
CA HIS A 201 -23.82 4.12 -10.51
C HIS A 201 -25.01 5.08 -10.56
N PRO A 202 -26.16 4.78 -9.88
CA PRO A 202 -27.42 5.50 -10.06
C PRO A 202 -27.42 6.92 -9.48
N ARG A 203 -26.39 7.28 -8.70
CA ARG A 203 -26.25 8.59 -8.03
C ARG A 203 -24.99 9.35 -8.50
N LEU A 204 -24.36 8.93 -9.60
CA LEU A 204 -23.26 9.65 -10.21
C LEU A 204 -23.81 10.68 -11.21
N ALA A 205 -23.39 11.93 -11.09
CA ALA A 205 -23.77 12.98 -12.02
C ALA A 205 -23.16 12.71 -13.41
N PRO A 206 -23.90 12.95 -14.51
CA PRO A 206 -23.38 12.73 -15.87
C PRO A 206 -22.10 13.50 -16.17
N GLU A 207 -21.97 14.70 -15.64
CA GLU A 207 -20.77 15.55 -15.78
C GLU A 207 -19.57 14.93 -15.09
N GLU A 208 -19.76 14.34 -13.89
CA GLU A 208 -18.71 13.65 -13.15
C GLU A 208 -18.34 12.34 -13.85
N LEU A 209 -19.29 11.61 -14.41
CA LEU A 209 -19.02 10.42 -15.23
C LEU A 209 -18.16 10.79 -16.45
N ALA A 210 -18.55 11.82 -17.20
CA ALA A 210 -17.77 12.29 -18.34
C ALA A 210 -16.35 12.70 -17.94
N TYR A 211 -16.22 13.36 -16.79
CA TYR A 211 -14.92 13.74 -16.23
C TYR A 211 -14.04 12.53 -15.84
N ILE A 212 -14.63 11.51 -15.22
CA ILE A 212 -13.92 10.25 -14.88
C ILE A 212 -13.44 9.55 -16.14
N GLN A 213 -14.26 9.59 -17.21
CA GLN A 213 -13.94 8.96 -18.50
C GLN A 213 -12.87 9.71 -19.30
N GLN A 214 -12.63 11.00 -19.00
CA GLN A 214 -11.54 11.76 -19.63
C GLN A 214 -10.18 11.12 -19.34
N GLY A 215 -9.54 10.57 -20.38
CA GLY A 215 -8.25 9.89 -20.27
C GLY A 215 -8.32 8.42 -19.82
N ARG A 216 -9.50 7.84 -19.71
CA ARG A 216 -9.65 6.39 -19.77
C ARG A 216 -9.59 5.95 -21.22
N SER A 217 -8.81 4.92 -21.52
CA SER A 217 -8.97 4.23 -22.79
C SER A 217 -10.41 3.73 -22.86
N SER A 218 -11.14 4.12 -23.91
CA SER A 218 -12.45 3.54 -24.25
C SER A 218 -12.32 2.02 -24.16
N ASP A 219 -13.15 1.40 -23.33
CA ASP A 219 -13.23 -0.07 -23.29
C ASP A 219 -13.77 -0.50 -24.68
N PRO A 220 -12.97 -1.13 -25.56
CA PRO A 220 -13.48 -1.57 -26.84
C PRO A 220 -14.42 -2.75 -26.57
N GLY A 221 -15.68 -2.43 -26.26
CA GLY A 221 -16.80 -3.36 -26.15
C GLY A 221 -16.49 -4.77 -25.64
N GLY A 222 -16.54 -4.96 -24.34
CA GLY A 222 -16.96 -6.23 -23.73
C GLY A 222 -16.08 -7.49 -23.84
N ASN A 223 -15.23 -7.70 -24.82
CA ASN A 223 -14.69 -9.02 -25.17
C ASN A 223 -13.16 -9.19 -25.11
N LEU A 224 -12.41 -8.31 -24.45
CA LEU A 224 -10.98 -8.58 -24.25
C LEU A 224 -10.80 -9.76 -23.27
N PRO A 225 -10.04 -10.80 -23.66
CA PRO A 225 -9.79 -11.94 -22.78
C PRO A 225 -9.03 -11.50 -21.53
N ARG A 226 -9.38 -12.07 -20.38
CA ARG A 226 -8.69 -11.83 -19.11
C ARG A 226 -7.23 -12.28 -19.23
N ALA A 227 -6.29 -11.39 -18.99
CA ALA A 227 -4.88 -11.71 -19.10
C ALA A 227 -4.44 -12.64 -17.96
N GLY A 228 -3.88 -13.81 -18.31
CA GLY A 228 -3.18 -14.68 -17.34
C GLY A 228 -1.83 -14.13 -16.94
N TRP A 229 -1.26 -14.60 -15.81
CA TRP A 229 0.08 -14.17 -15.36
C TRP A 229 1.17 -14.38 -16.41
N GLY A 230 1.17 -15.54 -17.09
CA GLY A 230 2.16 -15.83 -18.16
C GLY A 230 2.13 -14.81 -19.28
N LYS A 231 0.97 -14.21 -19.56
CA LYS A 231 0.81 -13.13 -20.52
C LYS A 231 1.33 -11.81 -19.99
N LEU A 232 0.96 -11.45 -18.75
CA LEU A 232 1.39 -10.22 -18.09
C LEU A 232 2.91 -10.18 -17.88
N LEU A 233 3.55 -11.31 -17.57
CA LEU A 233 5.01 -11.43 -17.41
C LEU A 233 5.80 -11.30 -18.71
N ARG A 234 5.17 -11.31 -19.89
CA ARG A 234 5.83 -11.02 -21.17
C ARG A 234 6.04 -9.51 -21.40
N TYR A 235 5.31 -8.66 -20.66
CA TYR A 235 5.45 -7.22 -20.81
C TYR A 235 6.59 -6.68 -19.97
N ARG A 236 7.49 -5.92 -20.59
CA ARG A 236 8.60 -5.25 -19.88
C ARG A 236 8.10 -4.29 -18.79
N GLN A 237 6.92 -3.69 -18.98
CA GLN A 237 6.30 -2.77 -18.02
C GLN A 237 5.94 -3.50 -16.72
N THR A 238 5.49 -4.75 -16.78
CA THR A 238 5.25 -5.58 -15.59
C THR A 238 6.56 -5.78 -14.81
N TRP A 239 7.65 -6.12 -15.49
CA TRP A 239 8.95 -6.27 -14.83
C TRP A 239 9.48 -4.95 -14.25
N GLY A 240 9.23 -3.82 -14.92
CA GLY A 240 9.55 -2.50 -14.36
C GLY A 240 8.87 -2.27 -13.01
N ILE A 241 7.57 -2.61 -12.92
CA ILE A 241 6.80 -2.48 -11.67
C ILE A 241 7.28 -3.49 -10.62
N VAL A 242 7.48 -4.76 -10.98
CA VAL A 242 7.91 -5.81 -10.05
C VAL A 242 9.30 -5.54 -9.48
N LEU A 243 10.29 -5.32 -10.36
CA LEU A 243 11.69 -5.09 -9.96
C LEU A 243 11.85 -3.72 -9.28
N GLY A 244 11.13 -2.72 -9.76
CA GLY A 244 11.14 -1.40 -9.13
C GLY A 244 10.67 -1.46 -7.69
N ARG A 245 9.56 -2.14 -7.41
CA ARG A 245 9.05 -2.31 -6.05
C ARG A 245 9.89 -3.27 -5.21
N PHE A 246 10.44 -4.33 -5.82
CA PHE A 246 11.40 -5.22 -5.16
C PHE A 246 12.60 -4.46 -4.57
N LEU A 247 13.07 -3.43 -5.27
CA LEU A 247 14.22 -2.62 -4.84
C LEU A 247 13.83 -1.42 -3.95
N LEU A 248 12.67 -0.79 -4.21
CA LEU A 248 12.28 0.43 -3.51
C LEU A 248 11.66 0.16 -2.14
N ASP A 249 10.70 -0.79 -2.05
CA ASP A 249 9.88 -0.99 -0.86
C ASP A 249 10.67 -1.46 0.39
N PRO A 250 11.80 -2.20 0.27
CA PRO A 250 12.67 -2.53 1.40
C PRO A 250 13.16 -1.32 2.21
N TYR A 251 13.27 -0.14 1.58
CA TYR A 251 13.63 1.10 2.28
C TYR A 251 12.65 1.42 3.43
N TRP A 252 11.34 1.29 3.17
CA TRP A 252 10.32 1.54 4.20
C TRP A 252 10.48 0.64 5.42
N PHE A 253 10.75 -0.65 5.18
CA PHE A 253 10.94 -1.61 6.26
C PHE A 253 12.27 -1.39 7.00
N MET A 254 13.30 -0.96 6.31
CA MET A 254 14.55 -0.54 6.95
C MET A 254 14.29 0.64 7.92
N VAL A 255 13.53 1.65 7.50
CA VAL A 255 13.20 2.78 8.37
C VAL A 255 12.28 2.35 9.51
N SER A 256 11.20 1.62 9.22
CA SER A 256 10.19 1.28 10.23
C SER A 256 10.66 0.28 11.28
N GLU A 257 11.63 -0.59 10.96
CA GLU A 257 12.08 -1.67 11.83
C GLU A 257 13.49 -1.43 12.41
N TRP A 258 14.37 -0.75 11.71
CA TRP A 258 15.78 -0.63 12.06
C TRP A 258 16.23 0.77 12.45
N PHE A 259 15.44 1.81 12.16
CA PHE A 259 15.84 3.19 12.50
C PHE A 259 16.07 3.41 14.00
N ALA A 260 15.20 2.84 14.84
CA ALA A 260 15.37 2.89 16.29
C ALA A 260 16.70 2.25 16.75
N ILE A 261 16.98 1.05 16.20
CA ILE A 261 18.20 0.30 16.50
C ILE A 261 19.44 1.07 16.03
N TYR A 262 19.33 1.71 14.85
CA TYR A 262 20.39 2.57 14.33
C TYR A 262 20.68 3.76 15.23
N LEU A 263 19.66 4.46 15.77
CA LEU A 263 19.85 5.55 16.70
C LEU A 263 20.55 5.08 17.99
N VAL A 264 20.17 3.94 18.54
CA VAL A 264 20.82 3.34 19.71
C VAL A 264 22.27 2.98 19.39
N SER A 265 22.58 2.46 18.21
CA SER A 265 23.96 2.16 17.80
C SER A 265 24.85 3.40 17.67
N LYS A 266 24.24 4.58 17.48
CA LYS A 266 24.92 5.89 17.50
C LYS A 266 25.04 6.49 18.90
N GLY A 267 24.59 5.78 19.96
CA GLY A 267 24.71 6.20 21.37
C GLY A 267 23.50 7.01 21.89
N PHE A 268 22.40 7.14 21.14
CA PHE A 268 21.22 7.87 21.61
C PHE A 268 20.34 6.99 22.49
N ARG A 269 19.75 7.57 23.54
CA ARG A 269 18.79 6.87 24.42
C ARG A 269 17.40 6.84 23.78
N LEU A 270 16.74 5.68 23.80
CA LEU A 270 15.39 5.48 23.26
C LEU A 270 14.36 6.44 23.85
N GLU A 271 14.43 6.70 25.17
CA GLU A 271 13.49 7.56 25.90
C GLU A 271 13.55 9.03 25.44
N GLN A 272 14.72 9.49 25.01
CA GLN A 272 14.93 10.84 24.47
C GLN A 272 14.54 10.95 23.00
N SER A 273 14.32 9.81 22.33
CA SER A 273 14.17 9.71 20.89
C SER A 273 12.71 9.55 20.41
N ILE A 274 11.73 9.53 21.33
CA ILE A 274 10.31 9.28 21.01
C ILE A 274 9.81 10.21 19.91
N LEU A 275 10.06 11.51 20.01
CA LEU A 275 9.66 12.48 18.99
C LEU A 275 10.40 12.27 17.66
N GLY A 276 11.64 11.82 17.71
CA GLY A 276 12.46 11.52 16.52
C GLY A 276 11.91 10.34 15.71
N PHE A 277 11.30 9.36 16.36
CA PHE A 277 10.70 8.22 15.66
C PHE A 277 9.51 8.59 14.77
N TRP A 278 8.77 9.65 15.12
CA TRP A 278 7.64 10.11 14.34
C TRP A 278 8.03 10.87 13.07
N ALA A 279 9.20 11.50 13.08
CA ALA A 279 9.62 12.37 11.98
C ALA A 279 9.70 11.65 10.61
N PRO A 280 10.28 10.44 10.47
CA PRO A 280 10.24 9.70 9.21
C PRO A 280 8.82 9.34 8.76
N PHE A 281 7.91 9.00 9.68
CA PHE A 281 6.53 8.66 9.35
C PHE A 281 5.75 9.89 8.85
N LEU A 282 5.93 11.04 9.51
CA LEU A 282 5.39 12.31 9.03
C LEU A 282 5.99 12.68 7.67
N GLY A 283 7.30 12.47 7.51
CA GLY A 283 7.98 12.63 6.23
C GLY A 283 7.34 11.77 5.13
N ALA A 284 7.02 10.51 5.44
CA ALA A 284 6.35 9.60 4.50
C ALA A 284 4.98 10.14 4.06
N ASP A 285 4.13 10.55 4.98
CA ASP A 285 2.80 11.05 4.65
C ASP A 285 2.87 12.32 3.80
N LEU A 286 3.72 13.28 4.20
CA LEU A 286 3.97 14.47 3.41
C LEU A 286 4.51 14.14 2.01
N GLY A 287 5.41 13.17 1.91
CA GLY A 287 5.98 12.70 0.65
C GLY A 287 4.94 12.06 -0.27
N ASN A 288 4.07 11.21 0.29
CA ASN A 288 2.97 10.59 -0.46
C ASN A 288 2.09 11.65 -1.12
N PHE A 289 1.60 12.61 -0.34
CA PHE A 289 0.76 13.69 -0.87
C PHE A 289 1.53 14.61 -1.83
N PHE A 290 2.77 14.95 -1.52
CA PHE A 290 3.57 15.84 -2.35
C PHE A 290 3.90 15.21 -3.71
N GLY A 291 4.32 13.94 -3.75
CA GLY A 291 4.60 13.21 -4.98
C GLY A 291 3.36 13.06 -5.87
N GLY A 292 2.23 12.70 -5.26
CA GLY A 292 0.93 12.63 -5.93
C GLY A 292 0.49 13.98 -6.49
N ALA A 293 0.56 15.04 -5.66
CA ALA A 293 0.19 16.40 -6.02
C ALA A 293 1.05 16.97 -7.15
N LEU A 294 2.37 16.85 -7.03
CA LEU A 294 3.32 17.40 -7.99
C LEU A 294 3.13 16.79 -9.38
N SER A 295 2.98 15.45 -9.44
CA SER A 295 2.72 14.80 -10.72
C SER A 295 1.36 15.20 -11.31
N SER A 296 0.33 15.32 -10.48
CA SER A 296 -1.01 15.75 -10.88
C SER A 296 -1.02 17.20 -11.37
N TYR A 297 -0.26 18.06 -10.72
CA TYR A 297 -0.10 19.47 -11.15
C TYR A 297 0.53 19.56 -12.55
N TRP A 298 1.60 18.82 -12.85
CA TRP A 298 2.20 18.84 -14.18
C TRP A 298 1.27 18.25 -15.25
N ILE A 299 0.51 17.19 -14.93
CA ILE A 299 -0.48 16.65 -15.85
C ILE A 299 -1.58 17.68 -16.14
N SER A 300 -2.05 18.43 -15.13
CA SER A 300 -3.04 19.49 -15.32
C SER A 300 -2.51 20.66 -16.16
N ARG A 301 -1.18 20.83 -16.22
CA ARG A 301 -0.48 21.78 -17.09
C ARG A 301 -0.18 21.25 -18.49
N GLY A 302 -0.73 20.09 -18.85
CA GLY A 302 -0.61 19.52 -20.20
C GLY A 302 0.59 18.58 -20.39
N TRP A 303 1.33 18.22 -19.33
CA TRP A 303 2.38 17.21 -19.49
C TRP A 303 1.77 15.82 -19.74
N PRO A 304 2.37 15.01 -20.63
CA PRO A 304 2.01 13.59 -20.73
C PRO A 304 2.16 12.88 -19.39
N VAL A 305 1.20 12.00 -19.06
CA VAL A 305 1.16 11.28 -17.78
C VAL A 305 2.48 10.61 -17.46
N GLY A 306 3.03 9.85 -18.41
CA GLY A 306 4.29 9.15 -18.23
C GLY A 306 5.50 10.07 -18.02
N LYS A 307 5.49 11.29 -18.61
CA LYS A 307 6.54 12.30 -18.37
C LYS A 307 6.45 12.87 -16.97
N ALA A 308 5.25 13.25 -16.53
CA ALA A 308 5.03 13.83 -15.20
C ALA A 308 5.39 12.82 -14.09
N ARG A 309 4.96 11.56 -14.22
CA ARG A 309 5.30 10.50 -13.25
C ARG A 309 6.81 10.28 -13.17
N ARG A 310 7.48 10.12 -14.31
CA ARG A 310 8.95 9.94 -14.36
C ARG A 310 9.71 11.13 -13.80
N ALA A 311 9.25 12.35 -14.00
CA ALA A 311 9.88 13.53 -13.44
C ALA A 311 9.93 13.50 -11.89
N VAL A 312 8.83 13.11 -11.23
CA VAL A 312 8.82 12.90 -9.77
C VAL A 312 9.88 11.87 -9.37
N LEU A 313 9.93 10.73 -10.05
CA LEU A 313 10.90 9.68 -9.73
C LEU A 313 12.35 10.14 -9.90
N LEU A 314 12.66 10.86 -10.99
CA LEU A 314 13.99 11.34 -11.29
C LEU A 314 14.47 12.46 -10.35
N ILE A 315 13.54 13.20 -9.73
CA ILE A 315 13.87 14.20 -8.71
C ILE A 315 14.10 13.54 -7.36
N PHE A 316 13.12 12.74 -6.89
CA PHE A 316 13.14 12.21 -5.53
C PHE A 316 13.96 10.94 -5.35
N GLY A 317 14.08 10.09 -6.37
CA GLY A 317 14.93 8.90 -6.28
C GLY A 317 16.39 9.24 -5.98
N PRO A 318 17.06 10.05 -6.81
CA PRO A 318 18.45 10.47 -6.54
C PRO A 318 18.61 11.32 -5.27
N SER A 319 17.58 12.09 -4.88
CA SER A 319 17.67 12.91 -3.66
C SER A 319 17.78 12.07 -2.37
N MET A 320 17.40 10.78 -2.41
CA MET A 320 17.61 9.86 -1.29
C MET A 320 19.09 9.59 -0.99
N LEU A 321 20.01 9.88 -1.91
CA LEU A 321 21.45 9.79 -1.67
C LEU A 321 21.91 10.69 -0.52
N ILE A 322 21.15 11.72 -0.17
CA ILE A 322 21.44 12.59 0.98
C ILE A 322 21.54 11.80 2.30
N LEU A 323 20.86 10.63 2.38
CA LEU A 323 20.92 9.79 3.58
C LEU A 323 22.31 9.22 3.85
N ILE A 324 23.21 9.19 2.85
CA ILE A 324 24.61 8.80 3.05
C ILE A 324 25.27 9.70 4.11
N ALA A 325 24.90 11.00 4.19
CA ALA A 325 25.41 11.91 5.20
C ALA A 325 25.12 11.46 6.64
N ALA A 326 24.09 10.63 6.86
CA ALA A 326 23.79 10.06 8.16
C ALA A 326 24.91 9.15 8.71
N THR A 327 25.72 8.57 7.83
CA THR A 327 26.87 7.73 8.26
C THR A 327 27.98 8.54 8.91
N TYR A 328 28.13 9.82 8.53
CA TYR A 328 29.22 10.71 8.97
C TYR A 328 28.84 11.63 10.13
N THR A 329 27.54 11.75 10.46
CA THR A 329 27.09 12.64 11.53
C THR A 329 26.73 11.88 12.81
N SER A 330 26.99 12.51 13.97
CA SER A 330 26.50 12.10 15.28
C SER A 330 25.54 13.14 15.87
N ASN A 331 25.12 14.14 15.08
CA ASN A 331 24.13 15.12 15.53
C ASN A 331 22.73 14.52 15.43
N TYR A 332 22.03 14.41 16.55
CA TYR A 332 20.71 13.82 16.65
C TYR A 332 19.67 14.47 15.71
N PHE A 333 19.58 15.81 15.75
CA PHE A 333 18.60 16.54 14.94
C PHE A 333 18.88 16.39 13.44
N LEU A 334 20.15 16.40 13.05
CA LEU A 334 20.54 16.20 11.66
C LEU A 334 20.21 14.78 11.19
N LEU A 335 20.43 13.77 12.02
CA LEU A 335 20.05 12.39 11.72
C LEU A 335 18.54 12.26 11.47
N ILE A 336 17.71 12.80 12.38
CA ILE A 336 16.24 12.78 12.23
C ILE A 336 15.82 13.50 10.96
N LEU A 337 16.39 14.65 10.66
CA LEU A 337 16.07 15.43 9.47
C LEU A 337 16.44 14.68 8.19
N LEU A 338 17.62 14.05 8.15
CA LEU A 338 18.08 13.25 7.00
C LEU A 338 17.14 12.04 6.75
N PHE A 339 16.77 11.32 7.81
CA PHE A 339 15.84 10.20 7.69
C PHE A 339 14.42 10.67 7.31
N ALA A 340 13.93 11.74 7.91
CA ALA A 340 12.63 12.32 7.56
C ALA A 340 12.57 12.75 6.09
N TYR A 341 13.61 13.44 5.60
CA TYR A 341 13.69 13.85 4.20
C TYR A 341 13.81 12.66 3.25
N ALA A 342 14.70 11.71 3.55
CA ALA A 342 14.87 10.53 2.69
C ALA A 342 13.59 9.68 2.64
N THR A 343 12.84 9.61 3.75
CA THR A 343 11.55 8.92 3.80
C THR A 343 10.46 9.70 3.06
N PHE A 344 10.48 11.03 3.13
CA PHE A 344 9.66 11.89 2.28
C PHE A 344 9.91 11.63 0.79
N ALA A 345 11.17 11.59 0.37
CA ALA A 345 11.55 11.32 -1.02
C ALA A 345 11.16 9.89 -1.46
N TYR A 346 11.37 8.90 -0.57
CA TYR A 346 10.89 7.53 -0.77
C TYR A 346 9.38 7.49 -1.01
N ALA A 347 8.60 8.11 -0.14
CA ALA A 347 7.14 8.08 -0.21
C ALA A 347 6.61 8.79 -1.46
N ALA A 348 7.24 9.90 -1.88
CA ALA A 348 6.93 10.56 -3.14
C ALA A 348 7.14 9.61 -4.34
N CYS A 349 8.22 8.81 -4.34
CA CYS A 349 8.45 7.77 -5.34
C CYS A 349 7.44 6.63 -5.22
N SER A 350 7.17 6.13 -4.00
CA SER A 350 6.28 5.00 -3.73
C SER A 350 4.86 5.27 -4.25
N THR A 351 4.30 6.45 -4.00
CA THR A 351 3.00 6.87 -4.56
C THR A 351 2.96 6.75 -6.07
N ILE A 352 4.03 7.15 -6.76
CA ILE A 352 4.11 7.02 -8.22
C ILE A 352 4.23 5.57 -8.65
N PHE A 353 5.02 4.73 -7.96
CA PHE A 353 5.12 3.30 -8.23
C PHE A 353 3.78 2.60 -8.09
N LEU A 354 3.00 2.94 -7.05
CA LEU A 354 1.64 2.42 -6.83
C LEU A 354 0.62 2.90 -7.89
N THR A 355 0.88 4.06 -8.52
CA THR A 355 0.01 4.63 -9.55
C THR A 355 0.23 3.97 -10.92
N PHE A 356 1.45 3.51 -11.23
CA PHE A 356 1.79 2.97 -12.55
C PHE A 356 0.93 1.81 -13.04
N PRO A 357 0.52 0.82 -12.23
CA PRO A 357 -0.39 -0.22 -12.71
C PRO A 357 -1.68 0.36 -13.32
N ALA A 358 -2.22 1.42 -12.69
CA ALA A 358 -3.45 2.08 -13.15
C ALA A 358 -3.25 2.97 -14.39
N ASP A 359 -2.04 3.53 -14.58
CA ASP A 359 -1.74 4.41 -15.72
C ASP A 359 -1.29 3.62 -16.96
N VAL A 360 -0.66 2.45 -16.76
CA VAL A 360 0.01 1.67 -17.82
C VAL A 360 -0.85 0.53 -18.35
N PHE A 361 -1.68 -0.06 -17.49
CA PHE A 361 -2.45 -1.24 -17.85
C PHE A 361 -3.95 -0.96 -17.92
N HIS A 362 -4.61 -1.69 -18.81
CA HIS A 362 -6.08 -1.69 -18.88
C HIS A 362 -6.67 -2.14 -17.54
N THR A 363 -7.82 -1.58 -17.14
CA THR A 363 -8.48 -1.83 -15.84
C THR A 363 -8.66 -3.32 -15.50
N ARG A 364 -8.73 -4.19 -16.50
CA ARG A 364 -8.85 -5.67 -16.35
C ARG A 364 -7.55 -6.36 -15.90
N ALA A 365 -6.42 -5.68 -15.94
CA ALA A 365 -5.10 -6.22 -15.56
C ALA A 365 -4.46 -5.46 -14.38
N VAL A 366 -5.02 -4.33 -13.97
CA VAL A 366 -4.44 -3.44 -12.95
C VAL A 366 -4.19 -4.17 -11.63
N ALA A 367 -5.17 -4.90 -11.11
CA ALA A 367 -5.03 -5.58 -9.84
C ALA A 367 -4.01 -6.73 -9.91
N SER A 368 -3.99 -7.48 -11.02
CA SER A 368 -2.99 -8.55 -11.23
C SER A 368 -1.57 -7.98 -11.27
N VAL A 369 -1.33 -6.88 -12.00
CA VAL A 369 -0.01 -6.26 -12.09
C VAL A 369 0.39 -5.62 -10.76
N SER A 370 -0.54 -4.94 -10.08
CA SER A 370 -0.30 -4.40 -8.75
C SER A 370 0.06 -5.49 -7.74
N GLY A 371 -0.64 -6.63 -7.79
CA GLY A 371 -0.36 -7.79 -6.97
C GLY A 371 1.01 -8.42 -7.24
N LEU A 372 1.40 -8.58 -8.52
CA LEU A 372 2.74 -9.03 -8.90
C LEU A 372 3.82 -8.07 -8.35
N GLY A 373 3.60 -6.76 -8.49
CA GLY A 373 4.48 -5.75 -7.90
C GLY A 373 4.59 -5.86 -6.38
N GLY A 374 3.47 -6.12 -5.70
CA GLY A 374 3.43 -6.32 -4.26
C GLY A 374 4.15 -7.60 -3.81
N THR A 375 4.03 -8.71 -4.55
CA THR A 375 4.82 -9.92 -4.30
C THR A 375 6.31 -9.64 -4.49
N GLY A 376 6.70 -8.89 -5.53
CA GLY A 376 8.08 -8.43 -5.70
C GLY A 376 8.58 -7.63 -4.49
N ALA A 377 7.80 -6.66 -4.04
CA ALA A 377 8.09 -5.87 -2.84
C ALA A 377 8.27 -6.73 -1.57
N GLY A 378 7.38 -7.70 -1.37
CA GLY A 378 7.45 -8.61 -0.23
C GLY A 378 8.71 -9.47 -0.24
N ILE A 379 9.09 -10.03 -1.40
CA ILE A 379 10.33 -10.80 -1.55
C ILE A 379 11.54 -9.90 -1.28
N GLY A 380 11.59 -8.70 -1.88
CA GLY A 380 12.65 -7.72 -1.65
C GLY A 380 12.81 -7.39 -0.17
N THR A 381 11.69 -7.16 0.52
CA THR A 381 11.68 -6.88 1.97
C THR A 381 12.21 -8.04 2.81
N LEU A 382 11.79 -9.28 2.54
CA LEU A 382 12.28 -10.45 3.26
C LEU A 382 13.79 -10.62 3.10
N LEU A 383 14.29 -10.49 1.86
CA LEU A 383 15.72 -10.57 1.58
C LEU A 383 16.51 -9.44 2.25
N SER A 384 16.01 -8.20 2.16
CA SER A 384 16.69 -7.06 2.76
C SER A 384 16.74 -7.14 4.28
N THR A 385 15.66 -7.56 4.94
CA THR A 385 15.63 -7.74 6.40
C THR A 385 16.69 -8.74 6.87
N TYR A 386 16.82 -9.86 6.16
CA TYR A 386 17.87 -10.83 6.43
C TYR A 386 19.28 -10.27 6.23
N LEU A 387 19.49 -9.59 5.09
CA LEU A 387 20.79 -8.99 4.76
C LEU A 387 21.18 -7.87 5.72
N ILE A 388 20.24 -7.05 6.16
CA ILE A 388 20.49 -6.00 7.16
C ILE A 388 20.99 -6.62 8.47
N GLY A 389 20.28 -7.64 8.98
CA GLY A 389 20.71 -8.35 10.19
C GLY A 389 22.13 -8.93 10.05
N TYR A 390 22.37 -9.66 8.96
CA TYR A 390 23.68 -10.28 8.70
C TYR A 390 24.83 -9.25 8.59
N VAL A 391 24.60 -8.11 7.92
CA VAL A 391 25.62 -7.08 7.72
C VAL A 391 25.86 -6.31 9.04
N THR A 392 24.81 -5.98 9.78
CA THR A 392 24.94 -5.24 11.03
C THR A 392 25.60 -6.05 12.13
N ASP A 393 25.40 -7.37 12.17
CA ASP A 393 26.07 -8.26 13.14
C ASP A 393 27.57 -8.41 12.88
N ARG A 394 28.02 -8.33 11.62
CA ARG A 394 29.43 -8.56 11.24
C ARG A 394 30.23 -7.30 11.02
N TYR A 395 29.59 -6.21 10.64
CA TYR A 395 30.27 -4.97 10.28
C TYR A 395 29.71 -3.78 11.07
N SER A 396 28.69 -3.12 10.51
CA SER A 396 28.04 -1.94 11.10
C SER A 396 26.77 -1.57 10.32
N PHE A 397 26.07 -0.55 10.76
CA PHE A 397 24.96 0.04 10.00
C PHE A 397 25.40 0.84 8.77
N GLN A 398 26.67 1.25 8.67
CA GLN A 398 27.14 2.13 7.59
C GLN A 398 26.89 1.54 6.18
N PRO A 399 27.25 0.27 5.86
CA PRO A 399 26.95 -0.31 4.55
C PRO A 399 25.43 -0.39 4.27
N VAL A 400 24.63 -0.62 5.30
CA VAL A 400 23.16 -0.68 5.18
C VAL A 400 22.59 0.68 4.78
N ILE A 401 23.02 1.77 5.43
CA ILE A 401 22.58 3.14 5.11
C ILE A 401 23.00 3.53 3.69
N VAL A 402 24.24 3.20 3.29
CA VAL A 402 24.71 3.44 1.92
C VAL A 402 23.86 2.67 0.91
N ALA A 403 23.61 1.38 1.14
CA ALA A 403 22.76 0.56 0.26
C ALA A 403 21.34 1.12 0.18
N ALA A 404 20.72 1.50 1.33
CA ALA A 404 19.40 2.10 1.39
C ALA A 404 19.31 3.45 0.65
N SER A 405 20.42 4.17 0.51
CA SER A 405 20.50 5.42 -0.24
C SER A 405 20.63 5.19 -1.75
N VAL A 406 21.38 4.17 -2.17
CA VAL A 406 21.73 3.92 -3.58
C VAL A 406 20.70 3.04 -4.29
N ILE A 407 20.17 2.02 -3.62
CA ILE A 407 19.23 1.05 -4.24
C ILE A 407 17.97 1.73 -4.81
N PRO A 408 17.37 2.76 -4.17
CA PRO A 408 16.25 3.49 -4.75
C PRO A 408 16.57 4.17 -6.09
N CYS A 409 17.80 4.64 -6.29
CA CYS A 409 18.23 5.19 -7.57
C CYS A 409 18.17 4.12 -8.68
N LEU A 410 18.60 2.89 -8.37
CA LEU A 410 18.52 1.75 -9.28
C LEU A 410 17.05 1.38 -9.55
N ALA A 411 16.19 1.36 -8.52
CA ALA A 411 14.76 1.13 -8.67
C ALA A 411 14.12 2.13 -9.66
N VAL A 412 14.43 3.43 -9.48
CA VAL A 412 13.96 4.50 -10.35
C VAL A 412 14.50 4.34 -11.78
N ALA A 413 15.77 3.99 -11.94
CA ALA A 413 16.38 3.77 -13.25
C ALA A 413 15.69 2.59 -13.98
N ILE A 414 15.47 1.47 -13.32
CA ILE A 414 14.77 0.30 -13.87
C ILE A 414 13.34 0.68 -14.27
N MET A 415 12.63 1.39 -13.40
CA MET A 415 11.27 1.86 -13.70
C MET A 415 11.27 2.79 -14.93
N ALA A 416 12.15 3.78 -14.98
CA ALA A 416 12.24 4.74 -16.09
C ALA A 416 12.62 4.07 -17.42
N LEU A 417 13.42 3.00 -17.36
CA LEU A 417 13.85 2.24 -18.55
C LEU A 417 12.77 1.27 -19.07
N LEU A 418 12.11 0.55 -18.16
CA LEU A 418 11.18 -0.51 -18.55
C LEU A 418 9.75 -0.01 -18.73
N VAL A 419 9.32 1.00 -17.93
CA VAL A 419 7.96 1.56 -18.01
C VAL A 419 7.97 2.77 -18.95
N ARG A 420 7.98 2.49 -20.25
CA ARG A 420 7.92 3.50 -21.32
C ARG A 420 6.69 3.30 -22.18
N ALA A 421 6.15 4.38 -22.73
CA ALA A 421 5.11 4.32 -23.73
C ALA A 421 5.55 3.43 -24.90
N ARG A 422 4.63 2.68 -25.49
CA ARG A 422 4.90 1.88 -26.68
C ARG A 422 4.83 2.79 -27.90
N LYS A 423 5.69 2.53 -28.90
CA LYS A 423 5.65 3.22 -30.19
C LYS A 423 4.42 2.80 -31.00
N GLN A 424 3.93 1.60 -30.81
CA GLN A 424 2.75 1.04 -31.47
C GLN A 424 1.72 0.61 -30.43
N PRO A 425 0.42 0.70 -30.72
CA PRO A 425 -0.64 0.18 -29.88
C PRO A 425 -0.39 -1.29 -29.53
N ASP A 426 -0.76 -1.67 -28.32
CA ASP A 426 -0.68 -3.07 -27.91
C ASP A 426 -1.72 -3.90 -28.67
N PRO A 427 -1.31 -4.95 -29.42
CA PRO A 427 -2.24 -5.80 -30.19
C PRO A 427 -3.34 -6.43 -29.31
N GLU A 428 -3.04 -6.58 -28.01
CA GLU A 428 -3.95 -7.19 -27.05
C GLU A 428 -4.72 -6.15 -26.21
N GLY A 429 -4.45 -4.86 -26.40
CA GLY A 429 -5.12 -3.77 -25.67
C GLY A 429 -4.88 -3.77 -24.14
N LEU A 430 -3.87 -4.53 -23.66
CA LEU A 430 -3.57 -4.65 -22.22
C LEU A 430 -2.69 -3.52 -21.70
N VAL A 431 -1.80 -3.00 -22.55
CA VAL A 431 -0.89 -1.90 -22.20
C VAL A 431 -1.35 -0.63 -22.92
N LEU A 432 -1.61 0.41 -22.12
CA LEU A 432 -2.08 1.71 -22.60
C LEU A 432 -0.92 2.55 -23.14
N ASN A 433 -1.19 3.46 -24.06
CA ASN A 433 -0.29 4.56 -24.41
C ASN A 433 -0.50 5.68 -23.38
N PHE A 434 0.54 6.01 -22.59
CA PHE A 434 0.47 6.97 -21.48
C PHE A 434 1.64 7.98 -21.51
#